data_7e7852b171c629abd3c14f8815ca2afc
#
_entry.id   7e7852b171c629abd3c14f8815ca2afc
#
_cell.length_a   1.000
_cell.length_b   1.000
_cell.length_c   1.000
_cell.angle_alpha   90.00
_cell.angle_beta   90.00
_cell.angle_gamma   90.00
#
_symmetry.space_group_name_H-M   'P 1'
#
loop_
_entity.id
_entity.type
_entity.pdbx_description
1 polymer ?
#
loop_
_entity_poly.entity_id
_entity_poly.type
_entity_poly.pdbx_seq_one_letter_code
_entity_poly.pdbx_strand_id
1 'polypeptide(L)'
;MKSSLMVLALLTAAAQASGQDTTQGQMCSKVAVMPAPTGNAQNRMLSDDAEVADRVGVTKKIIKPDQAIAAQVVLSAGLLHHAAVEYRRSPTPPMVHTRMAEFFYVVDGEADLILGGTLTHPTCRNSSNLVGDAVEGGVTHHVTKGTYILVPENTVHYFTNIDKRQGMTVLDLHVPSPAPDQY
;
A
#
# COMPACT_ATOMS: atom_id res chain seq x y z
N MET A 1 27.88 30.58 -44.29
CA MET A 1 27.29 29.34 -43.78
C MET A 1 27.89 29.08 -42.39
N LYS A 2 27.16 29.40 -41.33
CA LYS A 2 27.59 29.16 -39.94
C LYS A 2 26.69 28.07 -39.35
N SER A 3 27.24 26.88 -39.16
CA SER A 3 26.55 25.76 -38.50
C SER A 3 26.60 25.95 -36.98
N SER A 4 25.47 26.18 -36.35
CA SER A 4 25.34 26.14 -34.89
C SER A 4 25.11 24.69 -34.46
N LEU A 5 26.07 24.12 -33.75
CA LEU A 5 25.90 22.87 -33.01
C LEU A 5 25.06 23.16 -31.73
N MET A 6 23.88 22.61 -31.69
CA MET A 6 23.02 22.61 -30.48
C MET A 6 23.44 21.43 -29.62
N VAL A 7 24.13 21.70 -28.51
CA VAL A 7 24.47 20.68 -27.51
C VAL A 7 23.24 20.46 -26.65
N LEU A 8 22.63 19.28 -26.83
CA LEU A 8 21.52 18.81 -25.97
C LEU A 8 22.09 18.28 -24.65
N ALA A 9 22.01 19.08 -23.60
CA ALA A 9 22.38 18.62 -22.24
C ALA A 9 21.30 17.67 -21.74
N LEU A 10 21.58 16.37 -21.69
CA LEU A 10 20.77 15.41 -20.92
C LEU A 10 20.96 15.67 -19.43
N LEU A 11 19.97 16.29 -18.80
CA LEU A 11 19.86 16.31 -17.36
C LEU A 11 19.42 14.89 -16.90
N THR A 12 20.38 14.08 -16.47
CA THR A 12 20.10 12.87 -15.69
C THR A 12 19.70 13.31 -14.28
N ALA A 13 18.41 13.37 -14.02
CA ALA A 13 17.91 13.43 -12.66
C ALA A 13 18.25 12.09 -11.98
N ALA A 14 19.34 12.05 -11.23
CA ALA A 14 19.59 10.96 -10.31
C ALA A 14 18.51 11.02 -9.23
N ALA A 15 17.53 10.11 -9.30
CA ALA A 15 16.63 9.86 -8.19
C ALA A 15 17.50 9.41 -7.01
N GLN A 16 17.66 10.28 -6.03
CA GLN A 16 18.22 9.88 -4.75
C GLN A 16 17.22 8.93 -4.12
N ALA A 17 17.51 7.64 -4.17
CA ALA A 17 16.86 6.66 -3.31
C ALA A 17 17.15 7.12 -1.88
N SER A 18 16.18 7.73 -1.22
CA SER A 18 16.23 8.03 0.20
C SER A 18 16.49 6.71 0.90
N GLY A 19 17.63 6.60 1.60
CA GLY A 19 18.01 5.38 2.29
C GLY A 19 16.87 4.92 3.20
N GLN A 20 16.32 3.76 2.85
CA GLN A 20 15.29 3.13 3.67
C GLN A 20 15.89 2.82 5.02
N ASP A 21 15.27 3.29 6.11
CA ASP A 21 15.71 2.98 7.46
C ASP A 21 15.40 1.51 7.77
N THR A 22 16.39 0.65 7.49
CA THR A 22 16.30 -0.79 7.72
C THR A 22 16.15 -1.15 9.20
N THR A 23 16.42 -0.20 10.11
CA THR A 23 16.29 -0.43 11.57
C THR A 23 14.82 -0.58 11.98
N GLN A 24 13.90 0.09 11.31
CA GLN A 24 12.46 -0.06 11.57
C GLN A 24 11.97 -1.48 11.23
N GLY A 25 12.45 -2.09 10.15
CA GLY A 25 12.09 -3.45 9.76
C GLY A 25 12.51 -4.52 10.78
N GLN A 26 13.59 -4.31 11.51
CA GLN A 26 14.10 -5.26 12.51
C GLN A 26 13.35 -5.19 13.84
N MET A 27 12.65 -4.10 14.13
CA MET A 27 11.96 -3.88 15.40
C MET A 27 10.89 -4.93 15.71
N CYS A 28 10.18 -5.40 14.69
CA CYS A 28 9.04 -6.32 14.85
C CYS A 28 9.42 -7.80 14.76
N SER A 29 10.66 -8.14 14.43
CA SER A 29 11.10 -9.54 14.24
C SER A 29 10.93 -10.43 15.47
N LYS A 30 10.88 -9.83 16.67
CA LYS A 30 10.69 -10.52 17.95
C LYS A 30 9.23 -10.66 18.37
N VAL A 31 8.30 -10.02 17.65
CA VAL A 31 6.87 -10.14 17.93
C VAL A 31 6.39 -11.45 17.33
N ALA A 32 5.55 -12.17 18.07
CA ALA A 32 5.02 -13.46 17.60
C ALA A 32 4.35 -13.32 16.23
N VAL A 33 4.67 -14.24 15.33
CA VAL A 33 4.00 -14.34 14.03
C VAL A 33 2.52 -14.62 14.30
N MET A 34 1.64 -13.82 13.73
CA MET A 34 0.22 -14.13 13.79
C MET A 34 0.00 -15.52 13.16
N PRO A 35 -0.76 -16.41 13.83
CA PRO A 35 -1.11 -17.68 13.23
C PRO A 35 -1.80 -17.42 11.89
N ALA A 36 -1.44 -18.20 10.88
CA ALA A 36 -2.14 -18.17 9.61
C ALA A 36 -3.64 -18.35 9.87
N PRO A 37 -4.51 -17.62 9.15
CA PRO A 37 -5.95 -17.83 9.29
C PRO A 37 -6.27 -19.31 9.05
N THR A 38 -6.83 -19.95 10.06
CA THR A 38 -7.30 -21.33 9.97
C THR A 38 -8.59 -21.35 9.18
N GLY A 39 -8.49 -21.48 7.88
CA GLY A 39 -9.61 -21.66 6.97
C GLY A 39 -9.09 -22.26 5.68
N ASN A 40 -9.91 -23.04 5.01
CA ASN A 40 -9.63 -23.48 3.63
C ASN A 40 -9.57 -22.21 2.77
N ALA A 41 -8.40 -21.59 2.67
CA ALA A 41 -8.16 -20.53 1.70
C ALA A 41 -8.29 -21.20 0.33
N GLN A 42 -9.48 -21.16 -0.23
CA GLN A 42 -9.68 -21.60 -1.61
C GLN A 42 -8.83 -20.70 -2.48
N ASN A 43 -7.90 -21.29 -3.21
CA ASN A 43 -7.14 -20.56 -4.21
C ASN A 43 -8.13 -20.02 -5.24
N ARG A 44 -8.18 -18.71 -5.33
CA ARG A 44 -9.00 -17.99 -6.28
C ARG A 44 -8.10 -17.08 -7.10
N MET A 45 -7.74 -17.54 -8.28
CA MET A 45 -6.72 -16.89 -9.13
C MET A 45 -7.33 -16.05 -10.26
N LEU A 46 -8.65 -15.99 -10.35
CA LEU A 46 -9.36 -15.24 -11.40
C LEU A 46 -10.61 -14.57 -10.82
N SER A 47 -10.82 -13.32 -11.18
CA SER A 47 -12.05 -12.55 -10.93
C SER A 47 -12.31 -11.67 -12.15
N ASP A 48 -13.55 -11.58 -12.56
CA ASP A 48 -13.96 -10.69 -13.65
C ASP A 48 -14.39 -9.31 -13.14
N ASP A 49 -14.68 -8.41 -14.08
CA ASP A 49 -15.06 -7.03 -13.78
C ASP A 49 -16.40 -6.94 -13.05
N ALA A 50 -17.36 -7.81 -13.37
CA ALA A 50 -18.66 -7.82 -12.72
C ALA A 50 -18.55 -8.19 -11.24
N GLU A 51 -17.70 -9.15 -10.93
CA GLU A 51 -17.45 -9.55 -9.57
C GLU A 51 -16.68 -8.48 -8.78
N VAL A 52 -15.66 -7.85 -9.38
CA VAL A 52 -14.95 -6.72 -8.74
C VAL A 52 -15.96 -5.60 -8.46
N ALA A 53 -16.86 -5.27 -9.40
CA ALA A 53 -17.87 -4.25 -9.20
C ALA A 53 -18.85 -4.61 -8.07
N ASP A 54 -19.28 -5.88 -7.97
CA ASP A 54 -20.09 -6.35 -6.84
C ASP A 54 -19.36 -6.17 -5.51
N ARG A 55 -18.07 -6.57 -5.42
CA ARG A 55 -17.27 -6.41 -4.22
C ARG A 55 -17.10 -4.94 -3.81
N VAL A 56 -16.92 -4.03 -4.78
CA VAL A 56 -16.94 -2.58 -4.51
C VAL A 56 -18.26 -2.16 -3.87
N GLY A 57 -19.38 -2.59 -4.42
CA GLY A 57 -20.71 -2.29 -3.89
C GLY A 57 -20.92 -2.85 -2.48
N VAL A 58 -20.50 -4.09 -2.23
CA VAL A 58 -20.57 -4.73 -0.92
C VAL A 58 -19.69 -3.99 0.08
N THR A 59 -18.45 -3.71 -0.27
CA THR A 59 -17.47 -3.07 0.63
C THR A 59 -17.96 -1.70 1.11
N LYS A 60 -18.55 -0.90 0.23
CA LYS A 60 -19.17 0.39 0.58
C LYS A 60 -20.36 0.25 1.54
N LYS A 61 -21.07 -0.88 1.53
CA LYS A 61 -22.24 -1.12 2.39
C LYS A 61 -21.87 -1.66 3.77
N ILE A 62 -20.82 -2.47 3.86
CA ILE A 62 -20.46 -3.14 5.11
C ILE A 62 -19.61 -2.29 6.06
N ILE A 63 -19.04 -1.17 5.59
CA ILE A 63 -18.22 -0.30 6.43
C ILE A 63 -19.08 0.31 7.56
N LYS A 64 -18.65 0.10 8.78
CA LYS A 64 -19.33 0.68 9.95
C LYS A 64 -18.98 2.15 10.12
N PRO A 65 -19.80 2.95 10.83
CA PRO A 65 -19.56 4.39 11.01
C PRO A 65 -18.21 4.75 11.65
N ASP A 66 -17.70 3.89 12.52
CA ASP A 66 -16.43 4.04 13.24
C ASP A 66 -15.21 3.42 12.54
N GLN A 67 -15.42 2.77 11.39
CA GLN A 67 -14.35 2.17 10.62
C GLN A 67 -13.78 3.13 9.59
N ALA A 68 -12.45 3.17 9.48
CA ALA A 68 -11.73 3.91 8.44
C ALA A 68 -11.70 3.15 7.10
N ILE A 69 -11.62 1.81 7.16
CA ILE A 69 -11.50 0.91 6.00
C ILE A 69 -12.44 -0.27 6.16
N ALA A 70 -13.03 -0.68 5.03
CA ALA A 70 -13.62 -2.00 4.85
C ALA A 70 -12.96 -2.68 3.65
N ALA A 71 -12.79 -4.00 3.70
CA ALA A 71 -12.16 -4.77 2.63
C ALA A 71 -12.92 -6.05 2.30
N GLN A 72 -12.85 -6.45 1.03
CA GLN A 72 -13.36 -7.72 0.52
C GLN A 72 -12.32 -8.38 -0.37
N VAL A 73 -11.86 -9.57 -0.01
CA VAL A 73 -10.91 -10.33 -0.82
C VAL A 73 -11.57 -10.76 -2.13
N VAL A 74 -10.89 -10.51 -3.24
CA VAL A 74 -11.31 -10.90 -4.60
C VAL A 74 -10.45 -12.02 -5.17
N LEU A 75 -9.15 -12.02 -4.87
CA LEU A 75 -8.21 -13.06 -5.27
C LEU A 75 -7.45 -13.58 -4.06
N SER A 76 -7.10 -14.85 -4.07
CA SER A 76 -6.23 -15.44 -3.06
C SER A 76 -5.46 -16.64 -3.62
N ALA A 77 -4.19 -16.75 -3.26
CA ALA A 77 -3.36 -17.90 -3.56
C ALA A 77 -2.55 -18.26 -2.30
N GLY A 78 -2.97 -19.33 -1.64
CA GLY A 78 -2.46 -19.67 -0.32
C GLY A 78 -2.81 -18.62 0.73
N LEU A 79 -1.96 -18.48 1.74
CA LEU A 79 -2.22 -17.62 2.90
C LEU A 79 -1.63 -16.21 2.76
N LEU A 80 -0.72 -16.02 1.82
CA LEU A 80 0.11 -14.80 1.78
C LEU A 80 -0.20 -13.90 0.57
N HIS A 81 -0.66 -14.48 -0.54
CA HIS A 81 -0.98 -13.71 -1.74
C HIS A 81 -2.48 -13.47 -1.81
N HIS A 82 -2.89 -12.24 -1.75
CA HIS A 82 -4.28 -11.87 -1.93
C HIS A 82 -4.43 -10.50 -2.56
N ALA A 83 -5.51 -10.32 -3.27
CA ALA A 83 -5.97 -9.02 -3.68
C ALA A 83 -7.35 -8.76 -3.07
N ALA A 84 -7.56 -7.54 -2.65
CA ALA A 84 -8.80 -7.09 -2.05
C ALA A 84 -9.30 -5.81 -2.72
N VAL A 85 -10.61 -5.63 -2.73
CA VAL A 85 -11.22 -4.32 -2.86
C VAL A 85 -11.25 -3.70 -1.46
N GLU A 86 -10.68 -2.52 -1.31
CA GLU A 86 -10.77 -1.73 -0.10
C GLU A 86 -11.53 -0.44 -0.35
N TYR A 87 -12.49 -0.15 0.52
CA TYR A 87 -13.12 1.16 0.59
C TYR A 87 -12.60 1.90 1.81
N ARG A 88 -12.00 3.05 1.58
CA ARG A 88 -11.38 3.92 2.58
C ARG A 88 -12.22 5.18 2.75
N ARG A 89 -12.73 5.41 3.96
CA ARG A 89 -13.57 6.57 4.31
C ARG A 89 -12.76 7.68 4.98
N SER A 90 -11.72 7.29 5.70
CA SER A 90 -10.86 8.21 6.45
C SER A 90 -9.44 7.66 6.52
N PRO A 91 -8.45 8.52 6.83
CA PRO A 91 -7.08 8.08 7.05
C PRO A 91 -6.98 6.99 8.12
N THR A 92 -6.02 6.08 7.92
CA THR A 92 -5.52 5.16 8.95
C THR A 92 -4.18 5.67 9.45
N PRO A 93 -3.66 5.18 10.58
CA PRO A 93 -2.29 5.47 10.96
C PRO A 93 -1.31 5.09 9.84
N PRO A 94 -0.22 5.86 9.66
CA PRO A 94 0.83 5.51 8.73
C PRO A 94 1.48 4.20 9.11
N MET A 95 1.92 3.43 8.11
CA MET A 95 2.47 2.10 8.33
C MET A 95 3.63 1.75 7.43
N VAL A 96 4.32 0.68 7.83
CA VAL A 96 5.37 0.01 7.05
C VAL A 96 5.09 -1.48 7.07
N HIS A 97 5.14 -2.10 5.90
CA HIS A 97 5.18 -3.55 5.75
C HIS A 97 6.62 -3.99 5.53
N THR A 98 7.14 -4.84 6.42
CA THR A 98 8.56 -5.23 6.41
C THR A 98 8.82 -6.49 5.58
N ARG A 99 7.77 -7.20 5.17
CA ARG A 99 7.84 -8.51 4.50
C ARG A 99 6.88 -8.65 3.33
N MET A 100 6.37 -7.54 2.83
CA MET A 100 5.55 -7.53 1.64
C MET A 100 5.62 -6.17 0.95
N ALA A 101 5.53 -6.17 -0.37
CA ALA A 101 5.18 -5.02 -1.16
C ALA A 101 3.67 -4.96 -1.33
N GLU A 102 3.12 -3.75 -1.48
CA GLU A 102 1.73 -3.54 -1.84
C GLU A 102 1.62 -2.87 -3.20
N PHE A 103 0.65 -3.29 -3.96
CA PHE A 103 0.30 -2.66 -5.22
C PHE A 103 -1.15 -2.19 -5.15
N PHE A 104 -1.36 -0.88 -5.32
CA PHE A 104 -2.71 -0.31 -5.37
C PHE A 104 -3.07 0.14 -6.77
N TYR A 105 -4.34 0.00 -7.10
CA TYR A 105 -4.99 0.64 -8.23
C TYR A 105 -6.21 1.42 -7.73
N VAL A 106 -6.25 2.72 -7.98
CA VAL A 106 -7.37 3.56 -7.56
C VAL A 106 -8.55 3.35 -8.51
N VAL A 107 -9.59 2.66 -8.02
CA VAL A 107 -10.82 2.35 -8.77
C VAL A 107 -11.76 3.55 -8.82
N ASP A 108 -11.86 4.30 -7.69
CA ASP A 108 -12.79 5.41 -7.54
C ASP A 108 -12.36 6.33 -6.39
N GLY A 109 -12.68 7.62 -6.51
CA GLY A 109 -12.31 8.62 -5.53
C GLY A 109 -10.89 9.15 -5.69
N GLU A 110 -10.46 9.91 -4.68
CA GLU A 110 -9.16 10.57 -4.64
C GLU A 110 -8.64 10.71 -3.21
N ALA A 111 -7.34 10.86 -3.06
CA ALA A 111 -6.67 11.10 -1.80
C ALA A 111 -5.28 11.69 -2.03
N ASP A 112 -4.61 12.11 -0.95
CA ASP A 112 -3.18 12.31 -0.94
C ASP A 112 -2.50 11.07 -0.36
N LEU A 113 -1.51 10.54 -1.06
CA LEU A 113 -0.66 9.44 -0.61
C LEU A 113 0.69 10.01 -0.18
N ILE A 114 1.10 9.73 1.04
CA ILE A 114 2.47 10.02 1.50
C ILE A 114 3.29 8.74 1.39
N LEU A 115 4.43 8.84 0.69
CA LEU A 115 5.39 7.76 0.50
C LEU A 115 6.76 8.13 1.06
N GLY A 116 7.41 7.18 1.73
CA GLY A 116 8.73 7.33 2.33
C GLY A 116 8.70 8.16 3.62
N GLY A 117 9.85 8.66 4.02
CA GLY A 117 10.03 9.30 5.32
C GLY A 117 10.20 8.27 6.44
N THR A 118 10.01 8.73 7.67
CA THR A 118 10.21 7.94 8.89
C THR A 118 8.98 8.02 9.77
N LEU A 119 8.52 6.89 10.31
CA LEU A 119 7.44 6.85 11.30
C LEU A 119 7.87 7.52 12.61
N THR A 120 7.01 8.36 13.17
CA THR A 120 7.18 8.84 14.54
C THR A 120 6.56 7.84 15.52
N HIS A 121 7.25 7.61 16.63
CA HIS A 121 6.83 6.65 17.68
C HIS A 121 6.39 5.28 17.12
N PRO A 122 7.22 4.61 16.31
CA PRO A 122 6.82 3.38 15.67
C PRO A 122 6.55 2.27 16.68
N THR A 123 5.45 1.55 16.49
CA THR A 123 5.07 0.38 17.28
C THR A 123 4.77 -0.80 16.38
N CYS A 124 5.09 -2.01 16.85
CA CYS A 124 4.80 -3.22 16.11
C CYS A 124 3.32 -3.58 16.24
N ARG A 125 2.59 -3.57 15.14
CA ARG A 125 1.24 -4.12 15.06
C ARG A 125 1.26 -5.65 15.03
N ASN A 126 2.25 -6.22 14.35
CA ASN A 126 2.58 -7.65 14.32
C ASN A 126 4.03 -7.83 13.85
N SER A 127 4.48 -9.06 13.60
CA SER A 127 5.86 -9.37 13.19
C SER A 127 6.31 -8.75 11.85
N SER A 128 5.37 -8.22 11.06
CA SER A 128 5.65 -7.73 9.70
C SER A 128 5.15 -6.30 9.47
N ASN A 129 4.43 -5.72 10.41
CA ASN A 129 3.81 -4.42 10.24
C ASN A 129 4.12 -3.49 11.40
N LEU A 130 4.68 -2.32 11.09
CA LEU A 130 4.81 -1.21 12.02
C LEU A 130 3.74 -0.17 11.71
N VAL A 131 3.30 0.52 12.74
CA VAL A 131 2.47 1.71 12.65
C VAL A 131 3.09 2.82 13.47
N GLY A 132 2.88 4.06 13.07
CA GLY A 132 3.34 5.24 13.79
C GLY A 132 2.23 6.26 13.99
N ASP A 133 2.52 7.28 14.78
CA ASP A 133 1.58 8.38 15.02
C ASP A 133 1.54 9.36 13.84
N ALA A 134 2.70 9.58 13.21
CA ALA A 134 2.87 10.48 12.06
C ALA A 134 4.07 10.05 11.21
N VAL A 135 4.35 10.83 10.15
CA VAL A 135 5.51 10.65 9.27
C VAL A 135 6.32 11.94 9.27
N GLU A 136 7.62 11.82 9.49
CA GLU A 136 8.59 12.88 9.26
C GLU A 136 9.23 12.70 7.88
N GLY A 137 9.20 13.75 7.06
CA GLY A 137 9.62 13.66 5.66
C GLY A 137 8.57 12.94 4.80
N GLY A 138 9.04 12.26 3.76
CA GLY A 138 8.17 11.63 2.77
C GLY A 138 7.74 12.60 1.68
N VAL A 139 7.16 12.06 0.62
CA VAL A 139 6.67 12.80 -0.54
C VAL A 139 5.17 12.60 -0.65
N THR A 140 4.44 13.70 -0.76
CA THR A 140 2.99 13.67 -0.97
C THR A 140 2.68 13.59 -2.45
N HIS A 141 1.85 12.64 -2.84
CA HIS A 141 1.34 12.44 -4.20
C HIS A 141 -0.19 12.54 -4.17
N HIS A 142 -0.76 13.41 -4.99
CA HIS A 142 -2.20 13.39 -5.20
C HIS A 142 -2.55 12.23 -6.13
N VAL A 143 -3.42 11.34 -5.68
CA VAL A 143 -3.82 10.13 -6.39
C VAL A 143 -5.31 10.14 -6.66
N THR A 144 -5.67 9.79 -7.89
CA THR A 144 -7.06 9.81 -8.39
C THR A 144 -7.36 8.51 -9.12
N LYS A 145 -8.63 8.31 -9.48
CA LYS A 145 -9.04 7.17 -10.29
C LYS A 145 -8.10 6.90 -11.47
N GLY A 146 -7.66 5.66 -11.62
CA GLY A 146 -6.73 5.21 -12.65
C GLY A 146 -5.26 5.25 -12.23
N THR A 147 -4.93 5.78 -11.04
CA THR A 147 -3.54 5.79 -10.55
C THR A 147 -3.13 4.37 -10.12
N TYR A 148 -1.93 3.96 -10.57
CA TYR A 148 -1.22 2.76 -10.11
C TYR A 148 -0.15 3.16 -9.11
N ILE A 149 -0.02 2.39 -8.03
CA ILE A 149 0.92 2.66 -6.95
C ILE A 149 1.62 1.35 -6.59
N LEU A 150 2.95 1.38 -6.50
CA LEU A 150 3.76 0.29 -5.94
C LEU A 150 4.45 0.83 -4.69
N VAL A 151 4.18 0.19 -3.56
CA VAL A 151 4.84 0.45 -2.28
C VAL A 151 5.76 -0.73 -1.98
N PRO A 152 7.08 -0.57 -2.12
CA PRO A 152 8.02 -1.62 -1.74
C PRO A 152 7.94 -1.92 -0.24
N GLU A 153 8.42 -3.09 0.15
CA GLU A 153 8.62 -3.39 1.56
C GLU A 153 9.52 -2.34 2.24
N ASN A 154 9.37 -2.16 3.52
CA ASN A 154 10.08 -1.18 4.34
C ASN A 154 9.83 0.29 3.94
N THR A 155 8.79 0.56 3.16
CA THR A 155 8.42 1.92 2.75
C THR A 155 7.25 2.41 3.57
N VAL A 156 7.42 3.56 4.23
CA VAL A 156 6.33 4.25 4.92
C VAL A 156 5.30 4.69 3.90
N HIS A 157 4.04 4.43 4.17
CA HIS A 157 2.95 4.89 3.34
C HIS A 157 1.67 5.10 4.14
N TYR A 158 0.86 6.07 3.75
CA TYR A 158 -0.51 6.20 4.20
C TYR A 158 -1.30 7.17 3.34
N PHE A 159 -2.61 6.92 3.24
CA PHE A 159 -3.53 7.82 2.55
C PHE A 159 -4.12 8.84 3.51
N THR A 160 -4.14 10.09 3.07
CA THR A 160 -4.70 11.24 3.79
C THR A 160 -5.56 12.08 2.83
N ASN A 161 -6.25 13.10 3.33
CA ASN A 161 -7.14 13.95 2.53
C ASN A 161 -8.16 13.17 1.67
N ILE A 162 -8.60 12.00 2.16
CA ILE A 162 -9.64 11.21 1.49
C ILE A 162 -10.93 12.02 1.44
N ASP A 163 -11.59 12.09 0.29
CA ASP A 163 -12.89 12.78 0.16
C ASP A 163 -13.92 12.18 1.13
N LYS A 164 -14.38 12.98 2.07
CA LYS A 164 -15.27 12.52 3.14
C LYS A 164 -16.66 12.12 2.67
N ARG A 165 -17.08 12.55 1.47
CA ARG A 165 -18.41 12.24 0.91
C ARG A 165 -18.40 10.98 0.09
N GLN A 166 -17.36 10.79 -0.72
CA GLN A 166 -17.25 9.67 -1.63
C GLN A 166 -16.36 8.54 -1.08
N GLY A 167 -15.38 8.89 -0.24
CA GLY A 167 -14.30 7.97 0.12
C GLY A 167 -13.40 7.68 -1.07
N MET A 168 -12.52 6.72 -0.91
CA MET A 168 -11.67 6.19 -1.98
C MET A 168 -11.81 4.68 -2.03
N THR A 169 -11.87 4.12 -3.23
CA THR A 169 -11.85 2.67 -3.45
C THR A 169 -10.60 2.29 -4.19
N VAL A 170 -9.88 1.31 -3.67
CA VAL A 170 -8.68 0.75 -4.32
C VAL A 170 -8.81 -0.76 -4.48
N LEU A 171 -8.15 -1.30 -5.51
CA LEU A 171 -7.69 -2.69 -5.51
C LEU A 171 -6.32 -2.69 -4.85
N ASP A 172 -6.17 -3.53 -3.84
CA ASP A 172 -4.94 -3.72 -3.09
C ASP A 172 -4.45 -5.15 -3.28
N LEU A 173 -3.22 -5.31 -3.76
CA LEU A 173 -2.55 -6.59 -3.96
C LEU A 173 -1.33 -6.68 -3.05
N HIS A 174 -1.35 -7.63 -2.14
CA HIS A 174 -0.22 -7.96 -1.29
C HIS A 174 0.70 -8.97 -1.97
N VAL A 175 1.97 -8.59 -2.13
CA VAL A 175 3.03 -9.42 -2.71
C VAL A 175 4.07 -9.69 -1.63
N PRO A 176 4.06 -10.88 -1.01
CA PRO A 176 5.03 -11.23 0.01
C PRO A 176 6.45 -11.20 -0.53
N SER A 177 7.36 -10.62 0.24
CA SER A 177 8.78 -10.72 -0.05
C SER A 177 9.31 -12.09 0.36
N PRO A 178 10.18 -12.73 -0.44
CA PRO A 178 10.81 -13.98 -0.06
C PRO A 178 11.63 -13.79 1.23
N ALA A 179 11.77 -14.86 1.99
CA ALA A 179 12.68 -14.87 3.12
C ALA A 179 14.12 -14.57 2.65
N PRO A 180 14.93 -13.83 3.44
CA PRO A 180 16.28 -13.39 3.04
C PRO A 180 17.24 -14.50 2.60
N ASP A 181 16.94 -15.75 2.95
CA ASP A 181 17.72 -16.95 2.70
C ASP A 181 17.30 -17.72 1.44
N GLN A 182 16.39 -17.18 0.63
CA GLN A 182 15.89 -17.83 -0.60
C GLN A 182 16.52 -17.29 -1.91
N TYR A 183 17.61 -16.51 -1.82
CA TYR A 183 18.39 -16.05 -2.98
C TYR A 183 19.85 -16.49 -2.89
#